data_94512a9b7835c3e959f7449274658f8e
#
_entry.id   94512a9b7835c3e959f7449274658f8e
#
_cell.length_a   1.000
_cell.length_b   1.000
_cell.length_c   1.000
_cell.angle_alpha   90.00
_cell.angle_beta   90.00
_cell.angle_gamma   90.00
#
_symmetry.space_group_name_H-M   'P 1'
#
loop_
_entity.id
_entity.type
_entity.pdbx_description
1 polymer ?
#
loop_
_entity_poly.entity_id
_entity_poly.type
_entity_poly.pdbx_seq_one_letter_code
_entity_poly.pdbx_strand_id
1 'polypeptide(L)'
;MILIKNGHIKTMAGPDLPCGDVLIENGKIKEVGVDLAAPEGAQVIDAAGRLVTPGIVEAHCHIGLDGEGMGWEGHDFNEAVDPCTPHLRAIDSINPMDEAFGNAVKAGVTTAVTGPGSANVLGGTFVAIKLYGKRVDNMIVKDPVAMKAAFGENPKRVYSNSKKSPTTRMGTAGVLREILFKAKRYLEEKETAEKNGEKLPPFDMKMEALIPVLKKEIPLKAHAHRADDIFTSIRIAKEFDLRLTLDHCTDGALIADELAKEGYPAFVGPSLGQKTKIELLNKSFETPGVLNQAGVDVSIITDAPVIPLQYLPLCAGMAVASGMDYEQAWKAITINPAKANGIADRVGSLEPGKDADVVVFDGDPLKDVAAQAAVTVIDGKVVYAK
;
A
#
# COMPACT_ATOMS: atom_id res chain seq x y z
N MET A 1 22.04 -17.49 9.40
CA MET A 1 22.60 -16.66 8.30
C MET A 1 22.24 -17.26 6.96
N ILE A 2 21.95 -16.43 5.96
CA ILE A 2 21.77 -16.83 4.56
C ILE A 2 22.68 -15.97 3.70
N LEU A 3 23.31 -16.56 2.69
CA LEU A 3 24.04 -15.85 1.66
C LEU A 3 23.45 -16.19 0.30
N ILE A 4 22.85 -15.20 -0.36
CA ILE A 4 22.39 -15.31 -1.75
C ILE A 4 23.55 -14.86 -2.62
N LYS A 5 24.03 -15.72 -3.54
CA LYS A 5 25.23 -15.50 -4.38
C LYS A 5 24.91 -15.40 -5.85
N ASN A 6 25.81 -14.74 -6.57
CA ASN A 6 25.85 -14.75 -8.04
C ASN A 6 24.55 -14.25 -8.68
N GLY A 7 23.87 -13.27 -8.06
CA GLY A 7 22.62 -12.72 -8.58
C GLY A 7 22.82 -11.44 -9.41
N HIS A 8 21.93 -11.21 -10.40
CA HIS A 8 21.74 -9.86 -10.94
C HIS A 8 20.87 -9.08 -9.94
N ILE A 9 21.49 -8.21 -9.12
CA ILE A 9 20.82 -7.58 -8.00
C ILE A 9 20.32 -6.19 -8.38
N LYS A 10 19.01 -5.98 -8.26
CA LYS A 10 18.35 -4.67 -8.25
C LYS A 10 18.18 -4.20 -6.80
N THR A 11 18.99 -3.25 -6.36
CA THR A 11 18.97 -2.82 -4.96
C THR A 11 17.80 -1.90 -4.62
N MET A 12 17.24 -1.18 -5.57
CA MET A 12 16.30 -0.06 -5.40
C MET A 12 16.84 1.11 -4.55
N ALA A 13 18.14 1.10 -4.22
CA ALA A 13 18.83 2.13 -3.44
C ALA A 13 20.03 2.74 -4.15
N GLY A 14 20.50 2.12 -5.22
CA GLY A 14 21.66 2.53 -6.00
C GLY A 14 21.73 1.79 -7.33
N PRO A 15 22.91 1.76 -7.97
CA PRO A 15 23.14 1.01 -9.20
C PRO A 15 22.89 -0.49 -9.02
N ASP A 16 22.42 -1.15 -10.06
CA ASP A 16 22.32 -2.61 -10.12
C ASP A 16 23.70 -3.25 -10.05
N LEU A 17 23.79 -4.43 -9.45
CA LEU A 17 24.98 -5.27 -9.46
C LEU A 17 24.74 -6.44 -10.44
N PRO A 18 25.42 -6.46 -11.61
CA PRO A 18 25.20 -7.52 -12.61
C PRO A 18 25.53 -8.92 -12.11
N CYS A 19 26.47 -9.02 -11.17
CA CYS A 19 26.81 -10.24 -10.44
C CYS A 19 27.15 -9.85 -9.00
N GLY A 20 26.19 -10.04 -8.10
CA GLY A 20 26.34 -9.60 -6.70
C GLY A 20 25.78 -10.63 -5.74
N ASP A 21 25.99 -10.35 -4.47
CA ASP A 21 25.64 -11.20 -3.33
C ASP A 21 24.87 -10.39 -2.28
N VAL A 22 23.98 -11.07 -1.55
CA VAL A 22 23.25 -10.50 -0.41
C VAL A 22 23.49 -11.38 0.81
N LEU A 23 24.14 -10.83 1.84
CA LEU A 23 24.34 -11.50 3.12
C LEU A 23 23.24 -11.09 4.09
N ILE A 24 22.58 -12.08 4.67
CA ILE A 24 21.47 -11.94 5.62
C ILE A 24 21.87 -12.52 6.97
N GLU A 25 21.68 -11.73 8.02
CA GLU A 25 21.96 -12.13 9.39
C GLU A 25 20.88 -11.60 10.34
N ASN A 26 20.38 -12.46 11.23
CA ASN A 26 19.36 -12.10 12.25
C ASN A 26 18.11 -11.40 11.69
N GLY A 27 17.63 -11.85 10.51
CA GLY A 27 16.45 -11.29 9.88
C GLY A 27 16.67 -9.96 9.13
N LYS A 28 17.92 -9.48 9.07
CA LYS A 28 18.29 -8.21 8.45
C LYS A 28 19.29 -8.44 7.30
N ILE A 29 19.25 -7.53 6.34
CA ILE A 29 20.31 -7.41 5.33
C ILE A 29 21.56 -6.90 6.07
N LYS A 30 22.62 -7.70 6.05
CA LYS A 30 23.90 -7.33 6.64
C LYS A 30 24.78 -6.59 5.65
N GLU A 31 24.85 -7.12 4.43
CA GLU A 31 25.72 -6.59 3.38
C GLU A 31 25.16 -6.93 1.99
N VAL A 32 25.36 -6.02 1.05
CA VAL A 32 25.11 -6.23 -0.38
C VAL A 32 26.41 -5.85 -1.10
N GLY A 33 26.97 -6.77 -1.88
CA GLY A 33 28.27 -6.56 -2.50
C GLY A 33 28.61 -7.58 -3.57
N VAL A 34 29.88 -7.68 -3.89
CA VAL A 34 30.43 -8.63 -4.88
C VAL A 34 31.42 -9.53 -4.16
N ASP A 35 31.43 -10.81 -4.50
CA ASP A 35 32.36 -11.82 -3.97
C ASP A 35 32.37 -11.93 -2.44
N LEU A 36 31.19 -11.81 -1.80
CA LEU A 36 31.07 -11.94 -0.36
C LEU A 36 31.45 -13.37 0.09
N ALA A 37 32.26 -13.44 1.13
CA ALA A 37 32.64 -14.72 1.75
C ALA A 37 31.43 -15.32 2.49
N ALA A 38 31.17 -16.61 2.29
CA ALA A 38 30.15 -17.30 3.07
C ALA A 38 30.61 -17.48 4.51
N PRO A 39 29.89 -16.94 5.50
CA PRO A 39 30.18 -17.22 6.89
C PRO A 39 30.03 -18.72 7.20
N GLU A 40 30.80 -19.22 8.17
CA GLU A 40 30.69 -20.61 8.62
C GLU A 40 29.25 -20.94 9.06
N GLY A 41 28.71 -22.04 8.53
CA GLY A 41 27.33 -22.48 8.82
C GLY A 41 26.21 -21.67 8.14
N ALA A 42 26.54 -20.72 7.24
CA ALA A 42 25.52 -20.01 6.47
C ALA A 42 24.89 -20.93 5.41
N GLN A 43 23.59 -20.84 5.26
CA GLN A 43 22.88 -21.41 4.11
C GLN A 43 23.25 -20.59 2.87
N VAL A 44 23.83 -21.23 1.85
CA VAL A 44 24.16 -20.57 0.58
C VAL A 44 23.06 -20.88 -0.43
N ILE A 45 22.52 -19.84 -1.07
CA ILE A 45 21.54 -19.91 -2.16
C ILE A 45 22.23 -19.34 -3.40
N ASP A 46 22.53 -20.18 -4.39
CA ASP A 46 23.10 -19.72 -5.65
C ASP A 46 21.99 -19.22 -6.58
N ALA A 47 21.96 -17.92 -6.81
CA ALA A 47 21.02 -17.30 -7.74
C ALA A 47 21.35 -17.59 -9.20
N ALA A 48 22.58 -18.06 -9.51
CA ALA A 48 23.00 -18.48 -10.86
C ALA A 48 22.69 -17.45 -11.96
N GLY A 49 22.98 -16.17 -11.71
CA GLY A 49 22.72 -15.07 -12.63
C GLY A 49 21.26 -14.59 -12.68
N ARG A 50 20.37 -15.19 -11.90
CA ARG A 50 18.96 -14.82 -11.83
C ARG A 50 18.77 -13.42 -11.21
N LEU A 51 17.61 -12.82 -11.51
CA LEU A 51 17.22 -11.54 -10.94
C LEU A 51 16.96 -11.66 -9.43
N VAL A 52 17.62 -10.80 -8.65
CA VAL A 52 17.45 -10.68 -7.20
C VAL A 52 16.99 -9.27 -6.88
N THR A 53 15.86 -9.16 -6.20
CA THR A 53 15.24 -7.85 -5.85
C THR A 53 14.89 -7.80 -4.37
N PRO A 54 14.62 -6.60 -3.81
CA PRO A 54 13.87 -6.54 -2.56
C PRO A 54 12.48 -7.17 -2.75
N GLY A 55 11.89 -7.62 -1.66
CA GLY A 55 10.51 -8.05 -1.68
C GLY A 55 9.57 -6.98 -2.22
N ILE A 56 8.61 -7.38 -3.03
CA ILE A 56 7.60 -6.50 -3.60
C ILE A 56 6.65 -6.03 -2.49
N VAL A 57 6.25 -4.76 -2.55
CA VAL A 57 5.39 -4.08 -1.57
C VAL A 57 4.11 -3.62 -2.25
N GLU A 58 2.96 -4.12 -1.78
CA GLU A 58 1.65 -3.60 -2.17
C GLU A 58 1.28 -2.39 -1.32
N ALA A 59 0.96 -1.26 -1.98
CA ALA A 59 0.66 0.00 -1.30
C ALA A 59 -0.79 0.13 -0.80
N HIS A 60 -1.71 -0.66 -1.36
CA HIS A 60 -3.14 -0.59 -1.06
C HIS A 60 -3.88 -1.85 -1.51
N CYS A 61 -4.35 -2.62 -0.56
CA CYS A 61 -5.21 -3.78 -0.80
C CYS A 61 -6.13 -4.06 0.40
N HIS A 62 -6.90 -5.15 0.29
CA HIS A 62 -7.81 -5.64 1.33
C HIS A 62 -7.52 -7.11 1.67
N ILE A 63 -6.29 -7.58 1.42
CA ILE A 63 -5.89 -8.98 1.69
C ILE A 63 -6.12 -9.34 3.15
N GLY A 64 -6.71 -10.49 3.37
CA GLY A 64 -7.06 -11.02 4.68
C GLY A 64 -8.34 -10.43 5.29
N LEU A 65 -8.91 -9.37 4.70
CA LEU A 65 -10.17 -8.73 5.10
C LEU A 65 -11.31 -9.04 4.13
N ASP A 66 -10.98 -9.41 2.91
CA ASP A 66 -11.89 -9.93 1.88
C ASP A 66 -11.37 -11.31 1.50
N GLY A 67 -11.95 -12.34 2.13
CA GLY A 67 -11.44 -13.72 2.10
C GLY A 67 -11.62 -14.39 0.75
N GLU A 68 -10.55 -14.95 0.19
CA GLU A 68 -10.58 -15.62 -1.10
C GLU A 68 -11.54 -16.81 -1.09
N GLY A 69 -12.53 -16.80 -2.01
CA GLY A 69 -13.50 -17.88 -2.16
C GLY A 69 -14.56 -18.03 -1.06
N MET A 70 -14.57 -17.14 -0.06
CA MET A 70 -15.46 -17.28 1.13
C MET A 70 -16.83 -16.64 0.95
N GLY A 71 -17.08 -15.89 -0.14
CA GLY A 71 -18.34 -15.20 -0.36
C GLY A 71 -18.65 -14.15 0.72
N TRP A 72 -19.91 -13.92 1.03
CA TRP A 72 -20.32 -12.85 1.95
C TRP A 72 -19.70 -12.97 3.34
N GLU A 73 -19.52 -14.16 3.86
CA GLU A 73 -18.95 -14.38 5.20
C GLU A 73 -17.50 -13.90 5.30
N GLY A 74 -16.74 -13.97 4.19
CA GLY A 74 -15.37 -13.45 4.12
C GLY A 74 -15.24 -11.95 3.84
N HIS A 75 -16.33 -11.19 3.70
CA HIS A 75 -16.32 -9.77 3.36
C HIS A 75 -16.29 -8.87 4.62
N ASP A 76 -15.14 -8.80 5.31
CA ASP A 76 -14.96 -8.02 6.55
C ASP A 76 -14.29 -6.65 6.34
N PHE A 77 -14.17 -6.20 5.10
CA PHE A 77 -13.44 -4.96 4.76
C PHE A 77 -14.30 -3.69 4.73
N ASN A 78 -15.64 -3.79 4.86
CA ASN A 78 -16.56 -2.64 4.82
C ASN A 78 -17.65 -2.70 5.89
N GLU A 79 -17.53 -1.85 6.93
CA GLU A 79 -18.62 -1.59 7.88
C GLU A 79 -19.58 -0.54 7.28
N ALA A 80 -20.60 -0.98 6.54
CA ALA A 80 -21.39 -0.12 5.65
C ALA A 80 -22.65 0.51 6.32
N VAL A 81 -22.72 0.58 7.65
CA VAL A 81 -23.90 1.08 8.39
C VAL A 81 -23.75 2.54 8.84
N ASP A 82 -22.52 2.98 9.13
CA ASP A 82 -22.16 4.33 9.53
C ASP A 82 -21.13 4.91 8.54
N PRO A 83 -21.33 6.09 7.94
CA PRO A 83 -20.39 6.67 7.00
C PRO A 83 -19.03 7.05 7.59
N CYS A 84 -18.90 7.11 8.92
CA CYS A 84 -17.67 7.48 9.61
C CYS A 84 -17.34 6.52 10.75
N THR A 85 -16.42 5.61 10.47
CA THR A 85 -15.94 4.57 11.41
C THR A 85 -14.42 4.64 11.60
N PRO A 86 -13.82 5.84 11.89
CA PRO A 86 -12.37 6.00 11.96
C PRO A 86 -11.71 5.16 13.07
N HIS A 87 -12.47 4.71 14.07
CA HIS A 87 -12.03 3.91 15.21
C HIS A 87 -11.86 2.42 14.88
N LEU A 88 -12.32 1.96 13.71
CA LEU A 88 -12.10 0.57 13.29
C LEU A 88 -10.67 0.37 12.82
N ARG A 89 -10.14 -0.81 13.11
CA ARG A 89 -8.75 -1.17 12.81
C ARG A 89 -8.72 -2.42 11.95
N ALA A 90 -8.04 -2.37 10.82
CA ALA A 90 -7.93 -3.52 9.92
C ALA A 90 -7.38 -4.78 10.60
N ILE A 91 -6.44 -4.59 11.54
CA ILE A 91 -5.80 -5.69 12.25
C ILE A 91 -6.79 -6.62 12.96
N ASP A 92 -7.96 -6.11 13.34
CA ASP A 92 -8.95 -6.88 14.11
C ASP A 92 -9.72 -7.91 13.26
N SER A 93 -9.65 -7.80 11.92
CA SER A 93 -10.36 -8.69 10.98
C SER A 93 -9.44 -9.45 10.02
N ILE A 94 -8.11 -9.21 10.04
CA ILE A 94 -7.20 -9.90 9.12
C ILE A 94 -7.11 -11.39 9.44
N ASN A 95 -7.45 -12.23 8.46
CA ASN A 95 -7.22 -13.67 8.48
C ASN A 95 -5.89 -14.03 7.78
N PRO A 96 -4.79 -14.28 8.51
CA PRO A 96 -3.49 -14.61 7.90
C PRO A 96 -3.43 -16.03 7.32
N MET A 97 -4.48 -16.82 7.47
CA MET A 97 -4.59 -18.19 6.94
C MET A 97 -5.27 -18.22 5.57
N ASP A 98 -5.67 -17.06 5.03
CA ASP A 98 -6.20 -16.94 3.67
C ASP A 98 -5.15 -17.38 2.65
N GLU A 99 -5.56 -18.17 1.64
CA GLU A 99 -4.66 -18.70 0.62
C GLU A 99 -4.01 -17.61 -0.24
N ALA A 100 -4.64 -16.43 -0.34
CA ALA A 100 -4.10 -15.27 -1.05
C ALA A 100 -2.71 -14.87 -0.54
N PHE A 101 -2.40 -15.05 0.75
CA PHE A 101 -1.07 -14.80 1.32
C PHE A 101 -0.01 -15.70 0.69
N GLY A 102 -0.29 -17.01 0.63
CA GLY A 102 0.61 -17.97 0.01
C GLY A 102 0.84 -17.73 -1.47
N ASN A 103 -0.22 -17.35 -2.19
CA ASN A 103 -0.16 -17.01 -3.62
C ASN A 103 0.67 -15.74 -3.87
N ALA A 104 0.51 -14.71 -3.05
CA ALA A 104 1.29 -13.48 -3.11
C ALA A 104 2.80 -13.74 -2.86
N VAL A 105 3.14 -14.55 -1.87
CA VAL A 105 4.53 -14.92 -1.55
C VAL A 105 5.20 -15.65 -2.72
N LYS A 106 4.49 -16.53 -3.41
CA LYS A 106 4.99 -17.23 -4.64
C LYS A 106 5.26 -16.26 -5.80
N ALA A 107 4.61 -15.10 -5.81
CA ALA A 107 4.86 -14.04 -6.79
C ALA A 107 5.91 -13.01 -6.32
N GLY A 108 6.53 -13.22 -5.15
CA GLY A 108 7.55 -12.33 -4.62
C GLY A 108 7.02 -11.10 -3.86
N VAL A 109 5.70 -11.04 -3.59
CA VAL A 109 5.14 -9.99 -2.73
C VAL A 109 5.36 -10.38 -1.27
N THR A 110 6.07 -9.53 -0.51
CA THR A 110 6.49 -9.84 0.87
C THR A 110 5.79 -8.97 1.90
N THR A 111 5.34 -7.78 1.48
CA THR A 111 4.71 -6.79 2.36
C THR A 111 3.46 -6.22 1.70
N ALA A 112 2.39 -6.07 2.45
CA ALA A 112 1.17 -5.41 2.00
C ALA A 112 0.68 -4.38 3.00
N VAL A 113 0.14 -3.27 2.47
CA VAL A 113 -0.63 -2.29 3.22
C VAL A 113 -2.10 -2.60 3.00
N THR A 114 -2.72 -3.21 3.99
CA THR A 114 -4.10 -3.71 3.93
C THR A 114 -5.00 -2.97 4.91
N GLY A 115 -6.28 -2.82 4.55
CA GLY A 115 -7.21 -2.06 5.37
C GLY A 115 -8.62 -1.99 4.82
N PRO A 116 -9.47 -1.11 5.39
CA PRO A 116 -10.87 -1.01 5.02
C PRO A 116 -11.07 -0.64 3.56
N GLY A 117 -12.17 -1.15 2.98
CA GLY A 117 -12.65 -0.78 1.66
C GLY A 117 -13.20 0.64 1.59
N SER A 118 -13.86 0.97 0.48
CA SER A 118 -14.26 2.33 0.15
C SER A 118 -15.78 2.58 0.26
N ALA A 119 -16.50 1.79 1.06
CA ALA A 119 -17.92 2.03 1.33
C ALA A 119 -18.15 3.30 2.14
N ASN A 120 -17.30 3.57 3.14
CA ASN A 120 -17.44 4.68 4.07
C ASN A 120 -16.68 5.93 3.63
N VAL A 121 -17.17 7.09 4.04
CA VAL A 121 -16.44 8.36 3.90
C VAL A 121 -15.14 8.33 4.70
N LEU A 122 -15.20 7.74 5.93
CA LEU A 122 -14.02 7.35 6.74
C LEU A 122 -14.21 5.90 7.19
N GLY A 123 -13.31 5.00 6.77
CA GLY A 123 -13.45 3.56 6.96
C GLY A 123 -12.70 2.97 8.14
N GLY A 124 -11.68 3.64 8.66
CA GLY A 124 -10.79 3.11 9.71
C GLY A 124 -9.32 3.07 9.27
N THR A 125 -8.48 2.43 10.08
CA THR A 125 -7.03 2.43 9.87
C THR A 125 -6.55 1.26 9.04
N PHE A 126 -5.54 1.53 8.20
CA PHE A 126 -4.72 0.54 7.51
C PHE A 126 -3.56 0.08 8.37
N VAL A 127 -3.07 -1.12 8.12
CA VAL A 127 -1.88 -1.72 8.70
C VAL A 127 -0.94 -2.21 7.60
N ALA A 128 0.37 -2.07 7.80
CA ALA A 128 1.39 -2.69 6.96
C ALA A 128 1.84 -4.00 7.60
N ILE A 129 1.78 -5.11 6.86
CA ILE A 129 2.11 -6.44 7.35
C ILE A 129 3.05 -7.20 6.41
N LYS A 130 3.84 -8.11 6.97
CA LYS A 130 4.54 -9.15 6.21
C LYS A 130 3.54 -10.22 5.78
N LEU A 131 3.73 -10.79 4.59
CA LEU A 131 2.81 -11.79 4.04
C LEU A 131 3.16 -13.24 4.48
N TYR A 132 3.80 -13.39 5.61
CA TYR A 132 4.14 -14.69 6.17
C TYR A 132 3.97 -14.73 7.68
N GLY A 133 3.10 -15.60 8.15
CA GLY A 133 2.81 -15.79 9.58
C GLY A 133 1.50 -16.54 9.77
N LYS A 134 1.19 -16.88 11.03
CA LYS A 134 -0.06 -17.52 11.43
C LYS A 134 -0.89 -16.63 12.36
N ARG A 135 -0.29 -15.58 12.88
CA ARG A 135 -0.89 -14.63 13.79
C ARG A 135 -0.51 -13.23 13.36
N VAL A 136 -1.50 -12.40 13.06
CA VAL A 136 -1.30 -11.06 12.49
C VAL A 136 -0.42 -10.17 13.36
N ASP A 137 -0.51 -10.27 14.70
CA ASP A 137 0.34 -9.48 15.62
C ASP A 137 1.84 -9.68 15.38
N ASN A 138 2.25 -10.86 14.89
CA ASN A 138 3.66 -11.16 14.58
C ASN A 138 4.07 -10.78 13.15
N MET A 139 3.13 -10.24 12.36
CA MET A 139 3.33 -9.86 10.96
C MET A 139 3.41 -8.34 10.78
N ILE A 140 3.18 -7.56 11.83
CA ILE A 140 3.08 -6.10 11.77
C ILE A 140 4.44 -5.48 11.41
N VAL A 141 4.43 -4.68 10.34
CA VAL A 141 5.51 -3.75 9.99
C VAL A 141 5.24 -2.39 10.64
N LYS A 142 3.99 -1.88 10.49
CA LYS A 142 3.53 -0.62 11.10
C LYS A 142 2.02 -0.62 11.27
N ASP A 143 1.53 -0.22 12.44
CA ASP A 143 0.10 -0.06 12.77
C ASP A 143 -0.11 1.13 13.72
N PRO A 144 -0.99 2.10 13.41
CA PRO A 144 -1.62 2.31 12.10
C PRO A 144 -0.64 2.90 11.06
N VAL A 145 -0.92 2.69 9.77
CA VAL A 145 -0.10 3.22 8.69
C VAL A 145 -0.80 4.35 7.92
N ALA A 146 -2.12 4.34 7.84
CA ALA A 146 -2.95 5.35 7.19
C ALA A 146 -4.39 5.29 7.70
N MET A 147 -5.17 6.37 7.46
CA MET A 147 -6.62 6.43 7.70
C MET A 147 -7.36 6.41 6.36
N LYS A 148 -8.27 5.45 6.16
CA LYS A 148 -9.07 5.35 4.94
C LYS A 148 -10.10 6.47 4.85
N ALA A 149 -10.12 7.15 3.69
CA ALA A 149 -11.23 7.97 3.24
C ALA A 149 -11.68 7.55 1.86
N ALA A 150 -12.95 7.79 1.51
CA ALA A 150 -13.45 7.52 0.17
C ALA A 150 -14.35 8.63 -0.35
N PHE A 151 -14.17 8.90 -1.65
CA PHE A 151 -14.92 9.86 -2.46
C PHE A 151 -15.59 9.14 -3.63
N GLY A 152 -16.39 9.87 -4.39
CA GLY A 152 -16.97 9.40 -5.63
C GLY A 152 -18.19 8.49 -5.48
N GLU A 153 -18.23 7.47 -6.31
CA GLU A 153 -19.41 6.63 -6.48
C GLU A 153 -19.68 5.72 -5.28
N ASN A 154 -18.65 5.17 -4.66
CA ASN A 154 -18.82 4.12 -3.67
C ASN A 154 -19.61 4.57 -2.43
N PRO A 155 -19.18 5.59 -1.65
CA PRO A 155 -19.95 6.02 -0.48
C PRO A 155 -21.32 6.57 -0.87
N LYS A 156 -21.41 7.29 -2.00
CA LYS A 156 -22.67 7.78 -2.54
C LYS A 156 -23.67 6.65 -2.79
N ARG A 157 -23.24 5.55 -3.45
CA ARG A 157 -24.09 4.41 -3.78
C ARG A 157 -24.52 3.63 -2.52
N VAL A 158 -23.57 3.31 -1.64
CA VAL A 158 -23.82 2.52 -0.44
C VAL A 158 -24.84 3.19 0.44
N TYR A 159 -24.68 4.47 0.75
CA TYR A 159 -25.57 5.18 1.66
C TYR A 159 -26.88 5.61 1.00
N SER A 160 -26.88 5.91 -0.30
CA SER A 160 -28.13 6.15 -1.04
C SER A 160 -29.04 4.91 -1.02
N ASN A 161 -28.47 3.72 -1.23
CA ASN A 161 -29.24 2.45 -1.16
C ASN A 161 -29.85 2.23 0.23
N SER A 162 -29.15 2.65 1.28
CA SER A 162 -29.60 2.56 2.67
C SER A 162 -30.46 3.76 3.11
N LYS A 163 -30.80 4.68 2.21
CA LYS A 163 -31.54 5.95 2.48
C LYS A 163 -30.88 6.80 3.58
N LYS A 164 -29.55 6.83 3.61
CA LYS A 164 -28.71 7.58 4.53
C LYS A 164 -27.83 8.59 3.77
N SER A 165 -27.22 9.54 4.47
CA SER A 165 -26.19 10.44 3.95
C SER A 165 -24.82 9.71 3.95
N PRO A 166 -23.95 9.94 2.92
CA PRO A 166 -24.14 10.85 1.78
C PRO A 166 -24.85 10.21 0.59
N THR A 167 -25.59 11.03 -0.17
CA THR A 167 -26.20 10.63 -1.47
C THR A 167 -25.63 11.42 -2.65
N THR A 168 -24.74 12.38 -2.37
CA THR A 168 -24.10 13.23 -3.37
C THR A 168 -22.60 13.40 -3.05
N ARG A 169 -21.79 13.84 -4.03
CA ARG A 169 -20.38 14.21 -3.82
C ARG A 169 -20.24 15.38 -2.82
N MET A 170 -21.15 16.37 -2.89
CA MET A 170 -21.20 17.44 -1.88
C MET A 170 -21.43 16.89 -0.47
N GLY A 171 -22.36 15.91 -0.34
CA GLY A 171 -22.65 15.24 0.93
C GLY A 171 -21.44 14.47 1.45
N THR A 172 -20.71 13.73 0.59
CA THR A 172 -19.47 13.04 0.97
C THR A 172 -18.44 14.03 1.54
N ALA A 173 -18.18 15.11 0.82
CA ALA A 173 -17.24 16.16 1.27
C ALA A 173 -17.72 16.84 2.56
N GLY A 174 -19.02 17.07 2.72
CA GLY A 174 -19.63 17.65 3.92
C GLY A 174 -19.46 16.76 5.14
N VAL A 175 -19.75 15.47 5.02
CA VAL A 175 -19.58 14.48 6.10
C VAL A 175 -18.12 14.38 6.53
N LEU A 176 -17.17 14.35 5.58
CA LEU A 176 -15.75 14.31 5.92
C LEU A 176 -15.29 15.58 6.66
N ARG A 177 -15.69 16.76 6.18
CA ARG A 177 -15.39 18.03 6.88
C ARG A 177 -15.95 18.07 8.29
N GLU A 178 -17.22 17.68 8.44
CA GLU A 178 -17.87 17.68 9.75
C GLU A 178 -17.10 16.87 10.78
N ILE A 179 -16.67 15.64 10.44
CA ILE A 179 -15.94 14.80 11.39
C ILE A 179 -14.52 15.32 11.64
N LEU A 180 -13.85 15.88 10.61
CA LEU A 180 -12.50 16.46 10.76
C LEU A 180 -12.55 17.74 11.64
N PHE A 181 -13.58 18.61 11.49
CA PHE A 181 -13.77 19.76 12.38
C PHE A 181 -14.04 19.32 13.82
N LYS A 182 -14.87 18.29 14.04
CA LYS A 182 -15.11 17.73 15.38
C LYS A 182 -13.81 17.22 16.00
N ALA A 183 -13.03 16.47 15.24
CA ALA A 183 -11.75 15.92 15.72
C ALA A 183 -10.72 17.02 16.00
N LYS A 184 -10.64 18.04 15.14
CA LYS A 184 -9.75 19.19 15.35
C LYS A 184 -10.11 19.94 16.64
N ARG A 185 -11.38 20.22 16.85
CA ARG A 185 -11.86 20.88 18.07
C ARG A 185 -11.59 20.02 19.32
N TYR A 186 -11.86 18.74 19.25
CA TYR A 186 -11.56 17.79 20.33
C TYR A 186 -10.06 17.79 20.69
N LEU A 187 -9.18 17.77 19.68
CA LEU A 187 -7.73 17.84 19.89
C LEU A 187 -7.32 19.16 20.53
N GLU A 188 -7.83 20.31 20.07
CA GLU A 188 -7.56 21.63 20.64
C GLU A 188 -8.01 21.73 22.10
N GLU A 189 -9.19 21.22 22.44
CA GLU A 189 -9.70 21.15 23.82
C GLU A 189 -8.82 20.25 24.69
N LYS A 190 -8.40 19.09 24.19
CA LYS A 190 -7.53 18.14 24.89
C LYS A 190 -6.15 18.74 25.19
N GLU A 191 -5.49 19.32 24.19
CA GLU A 191 -4.16 19.95 24.34
C GLU A 191 -4.21 21.17 25.26
N THR A 192 -5.30 21.95 25.23
CA THR A 192 -5.50 23.06 26.13
C THR A 192 -5.67 22.62 27.58
N ALA A 193 -6.48 21.59 27.82
CA ALA A 193 -6.69 21.03 29.15
C ALA A 193 -5.41 20.43 29.73
N GLU A 194 -4.65 19.68 28.90
CA GLU A 194 -3.34 19.12 29.29
C GLU A 194 -2.35 20.23 29.70
N LYS A 195 -2.26 21.29 28.88
CA LYS A 195 -1.36 22.44 29.15
C LYS A 195 -1.72 23.19 30.44
N ASN A 196 -3.01 23.31 30.73
CA ASN A 196 -3.49 24.05 31.90
C ASN A 196 -3.65 23.20 33.16
N GLY A 197 -3.46 21.88 33.08
CA GLY A 197 -3.73 20.94 34.18
C GLY A 197 -5.23 20.83 34.50
N GLU A 198 -6.08 21.06 33.50
CA GLU A 198 -7.55 21.01 33.63
C GLU A 198 -8.07 19.59 33.33
N LYS A 199 -9.36 19.35 33.59
CA LYS A 199 -10.01 18.08 33.25
C LYS A 199 -10.08 17.90 31.75
N LEU A 200 -9.61 16.76 31.26
CA LEU A 200 -9.70 16.38 29.85
C LEU A 200 -11.16 16.29 29.38
N PRO A 201 -11.43 16.56 28.07
CA PRO A 201 -12.73 16.31 27.49
C PRO A 201 -13.13 14.83 27.65
N PRO A 202 -14.43 14.51 27.63
CA PRO A 202 -14.89 13.12 27.64
C PRO A 202 -14.23 12.33 26.51
N PHE A 203 -13.78 11.12 26.81
CA PHE A 203 -13.15 10.25 25.81
C PHE A 203 -14.11 9.93 24.66
N ASP A 204 -13.69 10.21 23.43
CA ASP A 204 -14.39 9.87 22.20
C ASP A 204 -13.46 9.04 21.28
N MET A 205 -13.77 7.75 21.14
CA MET A 205 -12.95 6.82 20.39
C MET A 205 -12.80 7.20 18.91
N LYS A 206 -13.82 7.81 18.29
CA LYS A 206 -13.76 8.26 16.90
C LYS A 206 -12.84 9.48 16.74
N MET A 207 -12.88 10.39 17.68
CA MET A 207 -12.04 11.59 17.67
C MET A 207 -10.58 11.24 17.95
N GLU A 208 -10.34 10.36 18.94
CA GLU A 208 -8.98 9.87 19.25
C GLU A 208 -8.32 9.20 18.04
N ALA A 209 -9.07 8.41 17.28
CA ALA A 209 -8.56 7.74 16.08
C ALA A 209 -8.13 8.71 14.97
N LEU A 210 -8.63 9.97 14.98
CA LEU A 210 -8.28 11.00 14.00
C LEU A 210 -7.10 11.88 14.44
N ILE A 211 -6.68 11.81 15.69
CA ILE A 211 -5.54 12.61 16.20
C ILE A 211 -4.25 12.35 15.40
N PRO A 212 -3.85 11.09 15.08
CA PRO A 212 -2.65 10.83 14.28
C PRO A 212 -2.72 11.43 12.87
N VAL A 213 -3.92 11.53 12.28
CA VAL A 213 -4.14 12.18 10.97
C VAL A 213 -3.91 13.69 11.08
N LEU A 214 -4.54 14.34 12.09
CA LEU A 214 -4.41 15.77 12.33
C LEU A 214 -2.98 16.18 12.74
N LYS A 215 -2.25 15.29 13.43
CA LYS A 215 -0.83 15.48 13.78
C LYS A 215 0.13 15.09 12.65
N LYS A 216 -0.39 14.69 11.48
CA LYS A 216 0.41 14.25 10.32
C LYS A 216 1.33 13.04 10.59
N GLU A 217 1.04 12.25 11.60
CA GLU A 217 1.76 11.01 11.91
C GLU A 217 1.47 9.94 10.86
N ILE A 218 0.20 9.88 10.41
CA ILE A 218 -0.27 9.04 9.31
C ILE A 218 -1.02 9.87 8.25
N PRO A 219 -0.97 9.48 6.97
CA PRO A 219 -1.74 10.16 5.91
C PRO A 219 -3.23 9.80 5.96
N LEU A 220 -4.06 10.71 5.42
CA LEU A 220 -5.38 10.39 4.92
C LEU A 220 -5.22 9.66 3.58
N LYS A 221 -5.74 8.45 3.45
CA LYS A 221 -5.63 7.58 2.27
C LYS A 221 -6.93 7.66 1.47
N ALA A 222 -6.93 8.49 0.42
CA ALA A 222 -8.14 8.91 -0.27
C ALA A 222 -8.42 8.10 -1.54
N HIS A 223 -9.42 7.23 -1.50
CA HIS A 223 -10.01 6.62 -2.69
C HIS A 223 -10.69 7.67 -3.56
N ALA A 224 -10.20 7.90 -4.77
CA ALA A 224 -10.78 8.80 -5.75
C ALA A 224 -10.36 8.41 -7.17
N HIS A 225 -11.34 8.20 -8.06
CA HIS A 225 -11.10 7.85 -9.46
C HIS A 225 -11.15 9.07 -10.39
N ARG A 226 -12.19 9.90 -10.25
CA ARG A 226 -12.46 11.04 -11.13
C ARG A 226 -11.67 12.27 -10.71
N ALA A 227 -11.34 13.10 -11.67
CA ALA A 227 -10.59 14.34 -11.46
C ALA A 227 -11.25 15.26 -10.43
N ASP A 228 -12.59 15.43 -10.46
CA ASP A 228 -13.33 16.27 -9.52
C ASP A 228 -13.27 15.74 -8.07
N ASP A 229 -13.30 14.42 -7.88
CA ASP A 229 -13.16 13.76 -6.57
C ASP A 229 -11.72 13.84 -6.07
N ILE A 230 -10.72 13.63 -6.95
CA ILE A 230 -9.29 13.80 -6.64
C ILE A 230 -9.01 15.22 -6.14
N PHE A 231 -9.42 16.26 -6.89
CA PHE A 231 -9.24 17.64 -6.45
C PHE A 231 -10.03 18.00 -5.19
N THR A 232 -11.17 17.35 -4.94
CA THR A 232 -11.92 17.55 -3.69
C THR A 232 -11.16 16.96 -2.51
N SER A 233 -10.54 15.80 -2.65
CA SER A 233 -9.70 15.20 -1.59
C SER A 233 -8.48 16.08 -1.28
N ILE A 234 -7.81 16.60 -2.30
CA ILE A 234 -6.69 17.54 -2.17
C ILE A 234 -7.12 18.84 -1.47
N ARG A 235 -8.27 19.41 -1.86
CA ARG A 235 -8.80 20.63 -1.25
C ARG A 235 -9.05 20.44 0.25
N ILE A 236 -9.63 19.31 0.64
CA ILE A 236 -9.88 19.00 2.05
C ILE A 236 -8.57 18.74 2.80
N ALA A 237 -7.62 18.02 2.21
CA ALA A 237 -6.31 17.81 2.81
C ALA A 237 -5.59 19.16 3.08
N LYS A 238 -5.64 20.10 2.14
CA LYS A 238 -5.09 21.46 2.33
C LYS A 238 -5.83 22.26 3.39
N GLU A 239 -7.17 22.16 3.43
CA GLU A 239 -8.01 22.87 4.41
C GLU A 239 -7.67 22.49 5.86
N PHE A 240 -7.32 21.22 6.10
CA PHE A 240 -6.95 20.69 7.41
C PHE A 240 -5.45 20.47 7.59
N ASP A 241 -4.63 20.83 6.61
CA ASP A 241 -3.17 20.67 6.61
C ASP A 241 -2.73 19.21 6.85
N LEU A 242 -3.32 18.26 6.10
CA LEU A 242 -3.11 16.83 6.25
C LEU A 242 -2.05 16.30 5.28
N ARG A 243 -1.38 15.21 5.66
CA ARG A 243 -0.72 14.32 4.71
C ARG A 243 -1.79 13.55 3.94
N LEU A 244 -1.57 13.32 2.65
CA LEU A 244 -2.53 12.66 1.77
C LEU A 244 -1.83 11.65 0.87
N THR A 245 -2.49 10.54 0.57
CA THR A 245 -2.20 9.68 -0.59
C THR A 245 -3.42 9.62 -1.49
N LEU A 246 -3.19 9.59 -2.81
CA LEU A 246 -4.25 9.57 -3.82
C LEU A 246 -4.37 8.13 -4.35
N ASP A 247 -5.42 7.43 -3.91
CA ASP A 247 -5.62 6.04 -4.30
C ASP A 247 -6.46 5.95 -5.57
N HIS A 248 -6.08 5.08 -6.47
CA HIS A 248 -6.65 4.76 -7.79
C HIS A 248 -6.32 5.77 -8.88
N CYS A 249 -6.58 7.05 -8.72
CA CYS A 249 -6.25 8.12 -9.69
C CYS A 249 -6.57 7.76 -11.14
N THR A 250 -7.75 7.19 -11.43
CA THR A 250 -8.11 6.71 -12.77
C THR A 250 -8.06 7.81 -13.82
N ASP A 251 -8.52 9.03 -13.49
CA ASP A 251 -8.42 10.21 -14.35
C ASP A 251 -7.05 10.91 -14.25
N GLY A 252 -6.08 10.33 -13.54
CA GLY A 252 -4.79 10.96 -13.24
C GLY A 252 -4.03 11.41 -14.49
N ALA A 253 -4.05 10.60 -15.56
CA ALA A 253 -3.40 10.96 -16.82
C ALA A 253 -3.98 12.25 -17.45
N LEU A 254 -5.25 12.56 -17.21
CA LEU A 254 -5.91 13.77 -17.75
C LEU A 254 -5.49 15.06 -17.01
N ILE A 255 -4.95 14.92 -15.79
CA ILE A 255 -4.65 16.03 -14.88
C ILE A 255 -3.23 15.92 -14.28
N ALA A 256 -2.34 15.21 -14.97
CA ALA A 256 -1.02 14.86 -14.44
C ALA A 256 -0.16 16.10 -14.11
N ASP A 257 -0.22 17.14 -14.92
CA ASP A 257 0.48 18.41 -14.69
C ASP A 257 -0.01 19.17 -13.46
N GLU A 258 -1.30 19.07 -13.13
CA GLU A 258 -1.86 19.63 -11.90
C GLU A 258 -1.47 18.78 -10.67
N LEU A 259 -1.52 17.46 -10.79
CA LEU A 259 -1.14 16.56 -9.68
C LEU A 259 0.34 16.69 -9.33
N ALA A 260 1.22 16.88 -10.32
CA ALA A 260 2.64 17.11 -10.09
C ALA A 260 2.91 18.37 -9.24
N LYS A 261 2.12 19.44 -9.42
CA LYS A 261 2.22 20.66 -8.61
C LYS A 261 1.78 20.46 -7.17
N GLU A 262 0.89 19.50 -6.93
CA GLU A 262 0.37 19.21 -5.61
C GLU A 262 1.33 18.38 -4.75
N GLY A 263 2.18 17.54 -5.36
CA GLY A 263 3.23 16.78 -4.70
C GLY A 263 2.76 15.62 -3.81
N TYR A 264 1.51 15.17 -3.94
CA TYR A 264 1.01 14.00 -3.23
C TYR A 264 1.31 12.71 -4.02
N PRO A 265 1.72 11.61 -3.36
CA PRO A 265 1.94 10.34 -4.02
C PRO A 265 0.62 9.76 -4.53
N ALA A 266 0.66 9.11 -5.71
CA ALA A 266 -0.47 8.45 -6.34
C ALA A 266 -0.30 6.93 -6.35
N PHE A 267 -1.33 6.20 -5.90
CA PHE A 267 -1.40 4.73 -5.94
C PHE A 267 -2.33 4.33 -7.06
N VAL A 268 -1.77 3.97 -8.21
CA VAL A 268 -2.50 3.81 -9.46
C VAL A 268 -2.91 2.35 -9.68
N GLY A 269 -4.20 2.12 -9.80
CA GLY A 269 -4.81 0.81 -10.00
C GLY A 269 -6.18 0.71 -9.32
N PRO A 270 -6.87 -0.44 -9.48
CA PRO A 270 -6.54 -1.60 -10.30
C PRO A 270 -6.73 -1.32 -11.79
N SER A 271 -5.72 -1.57 -12.62
CA SER A 271 -5.79 -1.28 -14.07
C SER A 271 -6.25 -2.47 -14.90
N LEU A 272 -6.03 -3.70 -14.43
CA LEU A 272 -6.49 -4.92 -15.08
C LEU A 272 -8.00 -5.15 -14.87
N GLY A 273 -8.66 -5.81 -15.80
CA GLY A 273 -10.07 -6.15 -15.74
C GLY A 273 -11.01 -5.10 -16.35
N GLN A 274 -12.31 -5.29 -16.16
CA GLN A 274 -13.35 -4.52 -16.83
C GLN A 274 -13.58 -3.13 -16.23
N LYS A 275 -14.16 -2.22 -17.03
CA LYS A 275 -14.64 -0.90 -16.59
C LYS A 275 -16.07 -1.04 -16.03
N THR A 276 -16.18 -1.50 -14.80
CA THR A 276 -17.48 -1.86 -14.17
C THR A 276 -18.29 -0.68 -13.64
N LYS A 277 -17.69 0.53 -13.61
CA LYS A 277 -18.30 1.76 -13.10
C LYS A 277 -17.99 2.93 -14.03
N ILE A 278 -18.82 3.97 -14.01
CA ILE A 278 -18.60 5.20 -14.80
C ILE A 278 -17.29 5.87 -14.43
N GLU A 279 -16.92 5.89 -13.17
CA GLU A 279 -15.66 6.49 -12.69
C GLU A 279 -14.41 5.73 -13.17
N LEU A 280 -14.55 4.56 -13.82
CA LEU A 280 -13.47 3.78 -14.41
C LEU A 280 -13.35 3.95 -15.93
N LEU A 281 -14.08 4.88 -16.57
CA LEU A 281 -14.07 5.05 -18.02
C LEU A 281 -12.67 5.28 -18.59
N ASN A 282 -11.82 6.02 -17.88
CA ASN A 282 -10.46 6.36 -18.30
C ASN A 282 -9.40 5.41 -17.73
N LYS A 283 -9.80 4.25 -17.18
CA LYS A 283 -8.86 3.25 -16.67
C LYS A 283 -7.91 2.77 -17.77
N SER A 284 -6.60 2.94 -17.56
CA SER A 284 -5.55 2.60 -18.52
C SER A 284 -4.27 2.15 -17.81
N PHE A 285 -3.50 1.31 -18.47
CA PHE A 285 -2.12 0.98 -18.05
C PHE A 285 -1.12 2.10 -18.37
N GLU A 286 -1.49 3.11 -19.17
CA GLU A 286 -0.66 4.28 -19.46
C GLU A 286 -0.61 5.25 -18.25
N THR A 287 -1.66 5.28 -17.42
CA THR A 287 -1.81 6.25 -16.33
C THR A 287 -0.60 6.30 -15.38
N PRO A 288 -0.02 5.16 -14.92
CA PRO A 288 1.17 5.20 -14.05
C PRO A 288 2.36 5.87 -14.74
N GLY A 289 2.59 5.56 -16.03
CA GLY A 289 3.68 6.13 -16.82
C GLY A 289 3.53 7.64 -17.03
N VAL A 290 2.32 8.10 -17.40
CA VAL A 290 2.01 9.52 -17.61
C VAL A 290 2.22 10.33 -16.32
N LEU A 291 1.72 9.84 -15.19
CA LEU A 291 1.91 10.49 -13.89
C LEU A 291 3.39 10.53 -13.48
N ASN A 292 4.12 9.44 -13.66
CA ASN A 292 5.54 9.37 -13.34
C ASN A 292 6.37 10.35 -14.20
N GLN A 293 6.08 10.43 -15.51
CA GLN A 293 6.73 11.37 -16.42
C GLN A 293 6.45 12.83 -16.06
N ALA A 294 5.27 13.12 -15.50
CA ALA A 294 4.93 14.45 -15.00
C ALA A 294 5.61 14.80 -13.67
N GLY A 295 6.29 13.83 -13.02
CA GLY A 295 7.00 14.03 -11.74
C GLY A 295 6.20 13.65 -10.50
N VAL A 296 5.07 12.92 -10.64
CA VAL A 296 4.32 12.38 -9.51
C VAL A 296 5.00 11.11 -9.01
N ASP A 297 5.13 10.96 -7.69
CA ASP A 297 5.55 9.70 -7.07
C ASP A 297 4.46 8.64 -7.21
N VAL A 298 4.72 7.63 -8.04
CA VAL A 298 3.74 6.59 -8.38
C VAL A 298 4.05 5.29 -7.67
N SER A 299 2.99 4.67 -7.10
CA SER A 299 2.94 3.24 -6.77
C SER A 299 1.88 2.57 -7.63
N ILE A 300 2.15 1.35 -8.10
CA ILE A 300 1.16 0.51 -8.80
C ILE A 300 0.51 -0.40 -7.76
N ILE A 301 -0.82 -0.53 -7.82
CA ILE A 301 -1.60 -1.30 -6.87
C ILE A 301 -2.55 -2.29 -7.56
N THR A 302 -2.85 -3.38 -6.85
CA THR A 302 -3.84 -4.36 -7.27
C THR A 302 -5.23 -4.09 -6.73
N ASP A 303 -5.31 -3.39 -5.57
CA ASP A 303 -6.58 -3.26 -4.84
C ASP A 303 -7.16 -4.67 -4.51
N ALA A 304 -6.26 -5.63 -4.21
CA ALA A 304 -6.66 -7.03 -3.99
C ALA A 304 -7.79 -7.14 -2.96
N PRO A 305 -8.84 -7.94 -3.26
CA PRO A 305 -8.92 -8.99 -4.29
C PRO A 305 -9.46 -8.53 -5.65
N VAL A 306 -9.64 -7.21 -5.92
CA VAL A 306 -10.09 -6.73 -7.25
C VAL A 306 -9.18 -7.29 -8.37
N ILE A 307 -7.87 -7.22 -8.18
CA ILE A 307 -6.88 -8.03 -8.89
C ILE A 307 -6.18 -8.85 -7.81
N PRO A 308 -6.15 -10.19 -7.90
CA PRO A 308 -5.42 -10.99 -6.92
C PRO A 308 -3.97 -10.54 -6.78
N LEU A 309 -3.48 -10.47 -5.55
CA LEU A 309 -2.23 -9.79 -5.20
C LEU A 309 -0.99 -10.36 -5.91
N GLN A 310 -1.00 -11.66 -6.25
CA GLN A 310 0.07 -12.30 -7.02
C GLN A 310 0.28 -11.69 -8.42
N TYR A 311 -0.67 -10.90 -8.93
CA TYR A 311 -0.56 -10.25 -10.25
C TYR A 311 0.00 -8.81 -10.17
N LEU A 312 0.49 -8.37 -9.01
CA LEU A 312 1.12 -7.05 -8.90
C LEU A 312 2.32 -6.88 -9.86
N PRO A 313 3.25 -7.85 -10.00
CA PRO A 313 4.32 -7.77 -11.00
C PRO A 313 3.80 -7.68 -12.43
N LEU A 314 2.74 -8.44 -12.76
CA LEU A 314 2.09 -8.36 -14.08
C LEU A 314 1.51 -6.96 -14.34
N CYS A 315 0.86 -6.33 -13.33
CA CYS A 315 0.33 -4.98 -13.48
C CYS A 315 1.45 -3.96 -13.76
N ALA A 316 2.61 -4.11 -13.11
CA ALA A 316 3.79 -3.29 -13.39
C ALA A 316 4.36 -3.55 -14.79
N GLY A 317 4.45 -4.82 -15.22
CA GLY A 317 4.85 -5.18 -16.58
C GLY A 317 3.93 -4.61 -17.67
N MET A 318 2.61 -4.61 -17.43
CA MET A 318 1.63 -3.99 -18.34
C MET A 318 1.81 -2.46 -18.39
N ALA A 319 2.16 -1.81 -17.29
CA ALA A 319 2.50 -0.38 -17.31
C ALA A 319 3.78 -0.11 -18.12
N VAL A 320 4.80 -0.96 -18.02
CA VAL A 320 6.01 -0.88 -18.87
C VAL A 320 5.65 -1.05 -20.35
N ALA A 321 4.85 -2.07 -20.68
CA ALA A 321 4.38 -2.30 -22.04
C ALA A 321 3.55 -1.12 -22.60
N SER A 322 2.98 -0.30 -21.71
CA SER A 322 2.19 0.90 -22.03
C SER A 322 2.99 2.21 -21.92
N GLY A 323 4.34 2.14 -21.84
CA GLY A 323 5.23 3.29 -21.92
C GLY A 323 5.80 3.81 -20.59
N MET A 324 5.56 3.15 -19.48
CA MET A 324 6.25 3.48 -18.23
C MET A 324 7.72 3.03 -18.30
N ASP A 325 8.62 3.84 -17.76
CA ASP A 325 10.02 3.46 -17.63
C ASP A 325 10.16 2.19 -16.76
N TYR A 326 10.99 1.26 -17.20
CA TYR A 326 11.17 -0.03 -16.55
C TYR A 326 11.71 0.07 -15.11
N GLU A 327 12.69 0.94 -14.88
CA GLU A 327 13.25 1.14 -13.54
C GLU A 327 12.24 1.83 -12.60
N GLN A 328 11.43 2.74 -13.14
CA GLN A 328 10.38 3.38 -12.37
C GLN A 328 9.24 2.40 -12.05
N ALA A 329 8.94 1.45 -12.93
CA ALA A 329 7.95 0.41 -12.66
C ALA A 329 8.39 -0.51 -11.52
N TRP A 330 9.68 -0.91 -11.47
CA TRP A 330 10.22 -1.64 -10.31
C TRP A 330 10.13 -0.82 -9.02
N LYS A 331 10.49 0.46 -9.07
CA LYS A 331 10.34 1.36 -7.90
C LYS A 331 8.89 1.49 -7.46
N ALA A 332 7.96 1.50 -8.41
CA ALA A 332 6.52 1.66 -8.15
C ALA A 332 5.88 0.46 -7.43
N ILE A 333 6.55 -0.69 -7.38
CA ILE A 333 6.10 -1.89 -6.63
C ILE A 333 7.07 -2.29 -5.50
N THR A 334 8.04 -1.45 -5.15
CA THR A 334 9.04 -1.73 -4.12
C THR A 334 9.26 -0.53 -3.20
N ILE A 335 10.17 0.37 -3.56
CA ILE A 335 10.58 1.48 -2.68
C ILE A 335 9.57 2.63 -2.62
N ASN A 336 8.84 2.93 -3.73
CA ASN A 336 7.85 4.02 -3.72
C ASN A 336 6.68 3.73 -2.77
N PRO A 337 6.01 2.54 -2.84
CA PRO A 337 4.98 2.17 -1.87
C PRO A 337 5.50 2.17 -0.43
N ALA A 338 6.75 1.75 -0.19
CA ALA A 338 7.36 1.77 1.13
C ALA A 338 7.55 3.21 1.65
N LYS A 339 8.03 4.14 0.82
CA LYS A 339 8.18 5.56 1.17
C LYS A 339 6.84 6.23 1.45
N ALA A 340 5.87 6.06 0.56
CA ALA A 340 4.57 6.70 0.67
C ALA A 340 3.79 6.27 1.93
N ASN A 341 3.98 5.02 2.38
CA ASN A 341 3.38 4.47 3.59
C ASN A 341 4.27 4.63 4.85
N GLY A 342 5.46 5.23 4.73
CA GLY A 342 6.36 5.50 5.85
C GLY A 342 6.91 4.24 6.51
N ILE A 343 7.32 3.26 5.69
CA ILE A 343 7.94 1.99 6.08
C ILE A 343 9.25 1.71 5.32
N ALA A 344 9.78 2.72 4.62
CA ALA A 344 10.98 2.58 3.79
C ALA A 344 12.27 2.39 4.60
N ASP A 345 12.25 2.67 5.87
CA ASP A 345 13.32 2.34 6.82
C ASP A 345 13.46 0.83 7.07
N ARG A 346 12.41 0.06 6.78
CA ARG A 346 12.37 -1.39 6.98
C ARG A 346 12.40 -2.19 5.69
N VAL A 347 11.66 -1.79 4.65
CA VAL A 347 11.41 -2.58 3.43
C VAL A 347 11.55 -1.76 2.14
N GLY A 348 11.47 -2.40 0.99
CA GLY A 348 11.38 -1.77 -0.33
C GLY A 348 12.72 -1.57 -1.05
N SER A 349 13.85 -1.82 -0.41
CA SER A 349 15.19 -1.82 -1.03
C SER A 349 16.14 -2.77 -0.31
N LEU A 350 17.20 -3.19 -1.01
CA LEU A 350 18.27 -4.01 -0.45
C LEU A 350 19.37 -3.10 0.10
N GLU A 351 19.25 -2.73 1.37
CA GLU A 351 20.23 -1.89 2.09
C GLU A 351 20.56 -2.51 3.44
N PRO A 352 21.82 -2.42 3.89
CA PRO A 352 22.20 -2.90 5.22
C PRO A 352 21.33 -2.30 6.34
N GLY A 353 20.86 -3.18 7.24
CA GLY A 353 20.00 -2.82 8.38
C GLY A 353 18.50 -2.96 8.11
N LYS A 354 18.05 -2.98 6.85
CA LYS A 354 16.64 -3.26 6.52
C LYS A 354 16.26 -4.72 6.74
N ASP A 355 14.98 -4.96 6.84
CA ASP A 355 14.45 -6.32 6.94
C ASP A 355 14.89 -7.13 5.71
N ALA A 356 15.31 -8.37 5.92
CA ALA A 356 15.76 -9.23 4.85
C ALA A 356 14.59 -9.86 4.11
N ASP A 357 13.89 -9.02 3.34
CA ASP A 357 12.88 -9.41 2.36
C ASP A 357 13.55 -9.41 0.98
N VAL A 358 13.88 -10.60 0.48
CA VAL A 358 14.64 -10.79 -0.75
C VAL A 358 13.98 -11.83 -1.63
N VAL A 359 13.87 -11.54 -2.91
CA VAL A 359 13.29 -12.47 -3.89
C VAL A 359 14.29 -12.77 -4.98
N VAL A 360 14.45 -14.06 -5.27
CA VAL A 360 15.17 -14.58 -6.46
C VAL A 360 14.11 -15.02 -7.46
N PHE A 361 14.05 -14.40 -8.63
CA PHE A 361 13.10 -14.77 -9.69
C PHE A 361 13.74 -15.72 -10.71
N ASP A 362 12.97 -16.65 -11.29
CA ASP A 362 13.43 -17.54 -12.37
C ASP A 362 13.41 -16.86 -13.75
N GLY A 363 12.91 -15.65 -13.85
CA GLY A 363 12.88 -14.75 -15.00
C GLY A 363 12.59 -13.32 -14.52
N ASP A 364 12.30 -12.41 -15.44
CA ASP A 364 11.91 -11.04 -15.11
C ASP A 364 10.38 -10.93 -15.12
N PRO A 365 9.70 -10.81 -13.96
CA PRO A 365 8.24 -10.86 -13.91
C PRO A 365 7.56 -9.61 -14.50
N LEU A 366 8.31 -8.54 -14.81
CA LEU A 366 7.80 -7.38 -15.54
C LEU A 366 7.83 -7.56 -17.06
N LYS A 367 8.57 -8.56 -17.56
CA LYS A 367 8.76 -8.84 -19.00
C LYS A 367 8.20 -10.18 -19.42
N ASP A 368 8.19 -11.14 -18.52
CA ASP A 368 7.76 -12.52 -18.77
C ASP A 368 6.66 -12.91 -17.78
N VAL A 369 5.46 -13.12 -18.30
CA VAL A 369 4.29 -13.53 -17.49
C VAL A 369 4.45 -14.93 -16.87
N ALA A 370 5.38 -15.76 -17.36
CA ALA A 370 5.68 -17.07 -16.81
C ALA A 370 6.71 -16.99 -15.66
N ALA A 371 7.41 -15.87 -15.50
CA ALA A 371 8.39 -15.69 -14.45
C ALA A 371 7.73 -15.68 -13.06
N GLN A 372 8.31 -16.44 -12.15
CA GLN A 372 7.87 -16.59 -10.77
C GLN A 372 9.04 -16.45 -9.81
N ALA A 373 8.76 -16.26 -8.51
CA ALA A 373 9.80 -16.39 -7.53
C ALA A 373 10.33 -17.84 -7.51
N ALA A 374 11.63 -17.99 -7.61
CA ALA A 374 12.33 -19.25 -7.34
C ALA A 374 12.57 -19.39 -5.83
N VAL A 375 12.89 -18.28 -5.17
CA VAL A 375 13.05 -18.23 -3.71
C VAL A 375 12.48 -16.90 -3.20
N THR A 376 11.67 -16.96 -2.14
CA THR A 376 11.21 -15.79 -1.41
C THR A 376 11.69 -15.87 0.04
N VAL A 377 12.38 -14.82 0.48
CA VAL A 377 12.85 -14.65 1.85
C VAL A 377 12.05 -13.51 2.48
N ILE A 378 11.51 -13.73 3.68
CA ILE A 378 10.85 -12.70 4.50
C ILE A 378 11.46 -12.73 5.89
N ASP A 379 11.89 -11.55 6.40
CA ASP A 379 12.58 -11.40 7.69
C ASP A 379 13.72 -12.42 7.85
N GLY A 380 14.48 -12.65 6.76
CA GLY A 380 15.62 -13.56 6.76
C GLY A 380 15.27 -15.05 6.83
N LYS A 381 14.02 -15.43 6.58
CA LYS A 381 13.57 -16.83 6.51
C LYS A 381 13.16 -17.17 5.07
N VAL A 382 13.64 -18.27 4.55
CA VAL A 382 13.13 -18.82 3.28
C VAL A 382 11.70 -19.30 3.53
N VAL A 383 10.73 -18.59 2.97
CA VAL A 383 9.29 -18.85 3.14
C VAL A 383 8.68 -19.57 1.94
N TYR A 384 9.37 -19.47 0.79
CA TYR A 384 9.04 -20.21 -0.42
C TYR A 384 10.30 -20.55 -1.19
N ALA A 385 10.38 -21.78 -1.72
CA ALA A 385 11.37 -22.24 -2.70
C ALA A 385 10.65 -23.18 -3.69
N LYS A 386 10.89 -22.95 -5.01
CA LYS A 386 10.32 -23.74 -6.12
C LYS A 386 11.02 -25.07 -6.29
#